data_a3f40baaa21094b7526532798736aca2
#
_entry.id   a3f40baaa21094b7526532798736aca2
#
_cell.length_a   1.000
_cell.length_b   1.000
_cell.length_c   1.000
_cell.angle_alpha   90.00
_cell.angle_beta   90.00
_cell.angle_gamma   90.00
#
_symmetry.space_group_name_H-M   'P 1'
#
loop_
_entity.id
_entity.type
_entity.pdbx_description
1 polymer ?
#
loop_
_entity_poly.entity_id
_entity_poly.type
_entity_poly.pdbx_seq_one_letter_code
_entity_poly.pdbx_strand_id
1 'polypeptide(L)'
;MKGGLAQLVVALHAIRDLELPMTVAPVIFVNADEEIGSRSSTRYIRMLARRASRAYVLEPALGERGDVKTARKGIGRFTVTVYGKAAHAGLDPESGASAILELSHVIQKLFALNDVERGITVNVGTVDGGIQPNVVAPHSSAVVDVRVPTIAAGNEIEYIIHAIEATTPNVRLHIEGSIGRPSMEHTPRNRKLWQH
;
A
#
# COMPACT_ATOMS: atom_id res chain seq x y z
N MET A 1 -6.87 19.91 -3.81
CA MET A 1 -7.96 20.08 -2.80
C MET A 1 -8.83 21.32 -3.06
N LYS A 2 -8.33 22.58 -2.98
CA LYS A 2 -9.18 23.78 -3.15
C LYS A 2 -9.95 23.81 -4.48
N GLY A 3 -9.32 23.38 -5.59
CA GLY A 3 -9.98 23.30 -6.91
C GLY A 3 -11.17 22.33 -6.91
N GLY A 4 -11.03 21.15 -6.32
CA GLY A 4 -12.13 20.18 -6.21
C GLY A 4 -13.30 20.71 -5.37
N LEU A 5 -13.01 21.40 -4.27
CA LEU A 5 -14.07 22.05 -3.46
C LEU A 5 -14.78 23.16 -4.26
N ALA A 6 -14.05 23.99 -5.01
CA ALA A 6 -14.64 25.00 -5.88
C ALA A 6 -15.54 24.38 -6.96
N GLN A 7 -15.07 23.31 -7.63
CA GLN A 7 -15.87 22.56 -8.61
C GLN A 7 -17.16 22.01 -7.99
N LEU A 8 -17.09 21.44 -6.79
CA LEU A 8 -18.29 20.95 -6.08
C LEU A 8 -19.31 22.07 -5.82
N VAL A 9 -18.85 23.21 -5.29
CA VAL A 9 -19.73 24.35 -5.02
C VAL A 9 -20.39 24.85 -6.30
N VAL A 10 -19.60 25.05 -7.38
CA VAL A 10 -20.11 25.49 -8.67
C VAL A 10 -21.13 24.48 -9.25
N ALA A 11 -20.85 23.18 -9.17
CA ALA A 11 -21.75 22.14 -9.66
C ALA A 11 -23.09 22.16 -8.90
N LEU A 12 -23.07 22.31 -7.56
CA LEU A 12 -24.30 22.39 -6.76
C LEU A 12 -25.10 23.67 -7.06
N HIS A 13 -24.43 24.80 -7.27
CA HIS A 13 -25.09 26.02 -7.71
C HIS A 13 -25.74 25.85 -9.09
N ALA A 14 -25.00 25.26 -10.04
CA ALA A 14 -25.53 25.01 -11.39
C ALA A 14 -26.78 24.10 -11.37
N ILE A 15 -26.76 23.04 -10.57
CA ILE A 15 -27.92 22.15 -10.39
C ILE A 15 -29.13 22.94 -9.85
N ARG A 16 -28.93 23.79 -8.86
CA ARG A 16 -30.00 24.62 -8.27
C ARG A 16 -30.51 25.67 -9.25
N ASP A 17 -29.60 26.44 -9.84
CA ASP A 17 -29.95 27.63 -10.64
C ASP A 17 -30.55 27.26 -12.01
N LEU A 18 -30.20 26.08 -12.53
CA LEU A 18 -30.78 25.51 -13.74
C LEU A 18 -31.96 24.55 -13.48
N GLU A 19 -32.39 24.42 -12.22
CA GLU A 19 -33.47 23.54 -11.78
C GLU A 19 -33.34 22.10 -12.32
N LEU A 20 -32.10 21.58 -12.37
CA LEU A 20 -31.83 20.25 -12.92
C LEU A 20 -32.48 19.16 -12.07
N PRO A 21 -33.20 18.20 -12.67
CA PRO A 21 -33.83 17.13 -11.93
C PRO A 21 -32.78 16.23 -11.28
N MET A 22 -32.88 16.03 -9.95
CA MET A 22 -32.04 15.12 -9.20
C MET A 22 -32.82 13.90 -8.75
N THR A 23 -32.42 12.72 -9.21
CA THR A 23 -33.02 11.44 -8.82
C THR A 23 -32.36 10.81 -7.59
N VAL A 24 -31.19 11.34 -7.16
CA VAL A 24 -30.43 10.87 -6.01
C VAL A 24 -29.92 12.07 -5.20
N ALA A 25 -29.91 11.94 -3.88
CA ALA A 25 -29.39 12.97 -3.00
C ALA A 25 -27.85 12.92 -2.99
N PRO A 26 -27.14 14.05 -3.20
CA PRO A 26 -25.72 14.12 -3.02
C PRO A 26 -25.35 14.09 -1.53
N VAL A 27 -24.38 13.27 -1.17
CA VAL A 27 -23.79 13.25 0.17
C VAL A 27 -22.35 13.74 0.04
N ILE A 28 -22.02 14.83 0.71
CA ILE A 28 -20.69 15.40 0.71
C ILE A 28 -19.95 14.91 1.95
N PHE A 29 -18.81 14.27 1.75
CA PHE A 29 -17.93 13.82 2.82
C PHE A 29 -16.56 14.50 2.69
N VAL A 30 -16.18 15.24 3.73
CA VAL A 30 -14.89 15.91 3.81
C VAL A 30 -14.11 15.31 4.97
N ASN A 31 -12.90 14.84 4.72
CA ASN A 31 -12.01 14.31 5.74
C ASN A 31 -10.68 15.05 5.74
N ALA A 32 -10.03 15.12 6.91
CA ALA A 32 -8.77 15.82 7.11
C ALA A 32 -7.54 14.89 7.17
N ASP A 33 -7.74 13.57 7.06
CA ASP A 33 -6.71 12.56 7.27
C ASP A 33 -6.37 11.72 6.01
N GLU A 34 -6.73 12.21 4.80
CA GLU A 34 -6.46 11.47 3.56
C GLU A 34 -4.96 11.28 3.34
N GLU A 35 -4.15 12.34 3.47
CA GLU A 35 -2.71 12.35 3.23
C GLU A 35 -1.91 11.42 4.16
N ILE A 36 -2.48 11.09 5.32
CA ILE A 36 -1.91 10.14 6.28
C ILE A 36 -2.58 8.78 6.26
N GLY A 37 -3.38 8.49 5.20
CA GLY A 37 -3.98 7.18 4.92
C GLY A 37 -5.39 6.98 5.46
N SER A 38 -6.13 8.04 5.78
CA SER A 38 -7.57 8.01 6.18
C SER A 38 -7.87 7.09 7.38
N ARG A 39 -6.95 6.96 8.32
CA ARG A 39 -7.06 5.98 9.42
C ARG A 39 -8.30 6.19 10.28
N SER A 40 -8.60 7.42 10.65
CA SER A 40 -9.78 7.75 11.46
C SER A 40 -11.07 7.83 10.63
N SER A 41 -11.00 8.26 9.38
CA SER A 41 -12.17 8.45 8.52
C SER A 41 -12.61 7.18 7.77
N THR A 42 -11.76 6.15 7.66
CA THR A 42 -12.06 4.91 6.91
C THR A 42 -13.39 4.26 7.30
N ARG A 43 -13.76 4.26 8.58
CA ARG A 43 -15.03 3.69 9.04
C ARG A 43 -16.25 4.41 8.44
N TYR A 44 -16.19 5.72 8.36
CA TYR A 44 -17.26 6.56 7.79
C TYR A 44 -17.29 6.44 6.27
N ILE A 45 -16.14 6.43 5.61
CA ILE A 45 -16.02 6.18 4.16
C ILE A 45 -16.68 4.86 3.79
N ARG A 46 -16.37 3.77 4.51
CA ARG A 46 -16.97 2.45 4.27
C ARG A 46 -18.48 2.44 4.51
N MET A 47 -18.95 3.11 5.56
CA MET A 47 -20.38 3.22 5.86
C MET A 47 -21.14 3.94 4.74
N LEU A 48 -20.61 5.07 4.27
CA LEU A 48 -21.23 5.85 3.20
C LEU A 48 -21.16 5.11 1.85
N ALA A 49 -20.02 4.51 1.52
CA ALA A 49 -19.81 3.77 0.28
C ALA A 49 -20.79 2.59 0.12
N ARG A 50 -21.19 1.94 1.22
CA ARG A 50 -22.18 0.86 1.18
C ARG A 50 -23.59 1.33 0.82
N ARG A 51 -23.89 2.61 1.04
CA ARG A 51 -25.21 3.22 0.80
C ARG A 51 -25.24 4.03 -0.49
N ALA A 52 -24.10 4.44 -0.99
CA ALA A 52 -23.97 5.24 -2.20
C ALA A 52 -24.05 4.37 -3.46
N SER A 53 -24.81 4.83 -4.46
CA SER A 53 -24.82 4.21 -5.79
C SER A 53 -23.58 4.55 -6.59
N ARG A 54 -22.98 5.72 -6.35
CA ARG A 54 -21.79 6.26 -7.03
C ARG A 54 -20.94 7.04 -6.02
N ALA A 55 -19.63 7.11 -6.28
CA ALA A 55 -18.71 7.93 -5.51
C ALA A 55 -17.79 8.69 -6.48
N TYR A 56 -17.65 10.00 -6.26
CA TYR A 56 -16.74 10.87 -6.98
C TYR A 56 -15.71 11.41 -6.00
N VAL A 57 -14.43 11.22 -6.30
CA VAL A 57 -13.32 11.71 -5.50
C VAL A 57 -12.73 12.92 -6.22
N LEU A 58 -12.83 14.10 -5.62
CA LEU A 58 -12.45 15.37 -6.22
C LEU A 58 -10.95 15.66 -6.03
N GLU A 59 -10.13 14.70 -6.42
CA GLU A 59 -8.67 14.78 -6.49
C GLU A 59 -8.22 15.21 -7.90
N PRO A 60 -6.96 15.66 -8.06
CA PRO A 60 -6.44 16.02 -9.38
C PRO A 60 -6.58 14.89 -10.40
N ALA A 61 -7.01 15.25 -11.58
CA ALA A 61 -7.10 14.35 -12.71
C ALA A 61 -5.73 13.77 -13.12
N LEU A 62 -5.73 12.74 -13.96
CA LEU A 62 -4.52 12.09 -14.44
C LEU A 62 -4.01 12.77 -15.73
N GLY A 63 -2.72 13.16 -15.71
CA GLY A 63 -2.05 13.73 -16.86
C GLY A 63 -2.61 15.09 -17.31
N GLU A 64 -2.02 15.63 -18.36
CA GLU A 64 -2.35 16.98 -18.90
C GLU A 64 -3.75 17.04 -19.51
N ARG A 65 -4.28 15.91 -20.00
CA ARG A 65 -5.62 15.85 -20.61
C ARG A 65 -6.76 15.82 -19.57
N GLY A 66 -6.44 15.68 -18.29
CA GLY A 66 -7.46 15.65 -17.25
C GLY A 66 -8.23 14.32 -17.18
N ASP A 67 -7.58 13.19 -17.48
CA ASP A 67 -8.22 11.87 -17.51
C ASP A 67 -8.70 11.46 -16.09
N VAL A 68 -9.88 10.85 -16.03
CA VAL A 68 -10.45 10.34 -14.79
C VAL A 68 -9.82 8.99 -14.41
N LYS A 69 -9.49 8.82 -13.14
CA LYS A 69 -8.92 7.57 -12.62
C LYS A 69 -10.03 6.57 -12.33
N THR A 70 -10.12 5.52 -13.14
CA THR A 70 -11.11 4.43 -13.00
C THR A 70 -10.54 3.17 -12.35
N ALA A 71 -9.22 3.12 -12.16
CA ALA A 71 -8.51 2.06 -11.45
C ALA A 71 -7.32 2.63 -10.68
N ARG A 72 -6.94 1.98 -9.59
CA ARG A 72 -5.76 2.33 -8.79
C ARG A 72 -5.19 1.07 -8.14
N LYS A 73 -3.87 0.91 -8.18
CA LYS A 73 -3.22 -0.18 -7.46
C LYS A 73 -3.43 -0.04 -5.95
N GLY A 74 -3.63 -1.15 -5.28
CA GLY A 74 -3.57 -1.26 -3.83
C GLY A 74 -2.14 -1.03 -3.33
N ILE A 75 -2.03 -0.65 -2.07
CA ILE A 75 -0.76 -0.31 -1.42
C ILE A 75 -0.61 -1.13 -0.16
N GLY A 76 0.49 -1.88 -0.08
CA GLY A 76 0.95 -2.55 1.12
C GLY A 76 2.26 -1.97 1.64
N ARG A 77 2.44 -2.07 2.94
CA ARG A 77 3.72 -1.78 3.60
C ARG A 77 4.02 -2.88 4.59
N PHE A 78 5.21 -3.44 4.49
CA PHE A 78 5.70 -4.47 5.41
C PHE A 78 7.02 -4.04 6.00
N THR A 79 7.25 -4.45 7.25
CA THR A 79 8.55 -4.33 7.91
C THR A 79 9.05 -5.75 8.18
N VAL A 80 10.23 -6.04 7.67
CA VAL A 80 10.97 -7.27 7.92
C VAL A 80 12.01 -6.98 8.97
N THR A 81 12.01 -7.73 10.07
CA THR A 81 13.00 -7.62 11.14
C THR A 81 13.66 -8.98 11.36
N VAL A 82 14.98 -9.00 11.34
CA VAL A 82 15.77 -10.20 11.61
C VAL A 82 16.56 -10.01 12.90
N TYR A 83 16.42 -10.97 13.77
CA TYR A 83 17.18 -11.07 15.02
C TYR A 83 18.18 -12.22 14.90
N GLY A 84 19.45 -11.89 15.01
CA GLY A 84 20.57 -12.82 15.02
C GLY A 84 21.27 -12.85 16.37
N LYS A 85 22.57 -13.18 16.34
CA LYS A 85 23.43 -13.26 17.53
C LYS A 85 24.77 -12.62 17.23
N ALA A 86 25.20 -11.67 18.06
CA ALA A 86 26.52 -11.06 17.95
C ALA A 86 27.64 -12.05 18.28
N ALA A 87 28.75 -11.94 17.55
CA ALA A 87 30.00 -12.61 17.83
C ALA A 87 31.16 -11.79 17.24
N HIS A 88 32.41 -12.06 17.65
CA HIS A 88 33.57 -11.41 17.05
C HIS A 88 33.86 -12.07 15.69
N ALA A 89 33.73 -11.30 14.61
CA ALA A 89 33.76 -11.85 13.24
C ALA A 89 35.11 -12.52 12.87
N GLY A 90 36.23 -12.15 13.53
CA GLY A 90 37.55 -12.72 13.26
C GLY A 90 38.01 -13.78 14.27
N LEU A 91 37.42 -13.83 15.47
CA LEU A 91 37.88 -14.75 16.54
C LEU A 91 36.93 -15.94 16.73
N ASP A 92 35.63 -15.69 16.68
CA ASP A 92 34.61 -16.72 16.95
C ASP A 92 33.31 -16.45 16.11
N PRO A 93 33.41 -16.42 14.77
CA PRO A 93 32.28 -16.14 13.94
C PRO A 93 31.16 -17.20 14.03
N GLU A 94 31.55 -18.46 14.34
CA GLU A 94 30.62 -19.59 14.38
C GLU A 94 29.65 -19.54 15.56
N SER A 95 30.01 -18.82 16.63
CA SER A 95 29.09 -18.61 17.77
C SER A 95 28.01 -17.56 17.49
N GLY A 96 28.15 -16.81 16.39
CA GLY A 96 27.24 -15.78 15.93
C GLY A 96 26.16 -16.30 14.96
N ALA A 97 25.16 -15.44 14.68
CA ALA A 97 24.18 -15.65 13.63
C ALA A 97 23.89 -14.31 12.95
N SER A 98 24.22 -14.18 11.66
CA SER A 98 24.17 -12.90 10.97
C SER A 98 22.76 -12.55 10.53
N ALA A 99 22.17 -11.53 11.15
CA ALA A 99 20.90 -10.98 10.74
C ALA A 99 20.98 -10.33 9.34
N ILE A 100 22.10 -9.71 8.98
CA ILE A 100 22.28 -9.10 7.64
C ILE A 100 22.31 -10.17 6.56
N LEU A 101 22.99 -11.32 6.81
CA LEU A 101 22.99 -12.43 5.86
C LEU A 101 21.57 -12.92 5.60
N GLU A 102 20.80 -13.19 6.65
CA GLU A 102 19.41 -13.63 6.47
C GLU A 102 18.57 -12.58 5.79
N LEU A 103 18.69 -11.30 6.16
CA LEU A 103 17.94 -10.24 5.50
C LEU A 103 18.24 -10.20 4.00
N SER A 104 19.49 -10.45 3.59
CA SER A 104 19.86 -10.51 2.16
C SER A 104 19.11 -11.63 1.41
N HIS A 105 18.91 -12.78 2.04
CA HIS A 105 18.14 -13.88 1.47
C HIS A 105 16.64 -13.51 1.37
N VAL A 106 16.09 -12.89 2.41
CA VAL A 106 14.71 -12.42 2.42
C VAL A 106 14.48 -11.36 1.35
N ILE A 107 15.42 -10.41 1.17
CA ILE A 107 15.34 -9.39 0.12
C ILE A 107 15.25 -10.04 -1.26
N GLN A 108 16.04 -11.06 -1.54
CA GLN A 108 15.99 -11.77 -2.83
C GLN A 108 14.63 -12.46 -3.04
N LYS A 109 14.09 -13.12 -1.99
CA LYS A 109 12.75 -13.73 -2.04
C LYS A 109 11.68 -12.66 -2.32
N LEU A 110 11.77 -11.49 -1.68
CA LEU A 110 10.83 -10.39 -1.89
C LEU A 110 10.90 -9.82 -3.32
N PHE A 111 12.09 -9.59 -3.86
CA PHE A 111 12.24 -9.12 -5.24
C PHE A 111 11.75 -10.14 -6.27
N ALA A 112 11.83 -11.44 -5.98
CA ALA A 112 11.30 -12.50 -6.84
C ALA A 112 9.76 -12.50 -6.96
N LEU A 113 9.05 -11.77 -6.07
CA LEU A 113 7.59 -11.60 -6.14
C LEU A 113 7.15 -10.53 -7.15
N ASN A 114 8.09 -9.79 -7.75
CA ASN A 114 7.74 -8.85 -8.81
C ASN A 114 7.19 -9.59 -10.03
N ASP A 115 6.04 -9.13 -10.51
CA ASP A 115 5.38 -9.65 -11.70
C ASP A 115 4.85 -8.47 -12.52
N VAL A 116 5.65 -8.05 -13.50
CA VAL A 116 5.35 -6.89 -14.35
C VAL A 116 4.10 -7.14 -15.20
N GLU A 117 3.91 -8.36 -15.69
CA GLU A 117 2.76 -8.73 -16.53
C GLU A 117 1.46 -8.68 -15.73
N ARG A 118 1.47 -9.18 -14.51
CA ARG A 118 0.35 -9.06 -13.57
C ARG A 118 0.25 -7.68 -12.91
N GLY A 119 1.24 -6.80 -13.13
CA GLY A 119 1.28 -5.46 -12.55
C GLY A 119 1.57 -5.41 -11.04
N ILE A 120 2.17 -6.47 -10.49
CA ILE A 120 2.60 -6.56 -9.10
C ILE A 120 4.00 -6.00 -8.96
N THR A 121 4.20 -5.13 -7.97
CA THR A 121 5.54 -4.60 -7.64
C THR A 121 5.81 -4.71 -6.15
N VAL A 122 7.01 -5.22 -5.82
CA VAL A 122 7.54 -5.33 -4.46
C VAL A 122 8.89 -4.65 -4.44
N ASN A 123 9.02 -3.63 -3.62
CA ASN A 123 10.23 -2.84 -3.51
C ASN A 123 10.71 -2.75 -2.06
N VAL A 124 11.94 -3.19 -1.81
CA VAL A 124 12.63 -2.97 -0.54
C VAL A 124 13.23 -1.57 -0.59
N GLY A 125 12.56 -0.60 0.03
CA GLY A 125 12.90 0.82 -0.08
C GLY A 125 13.96 1.28 0.91
N THR A 126 14.06 0.64 2.07
CA THR A 126 15.08 0.95 3.10
C THR A 126 15.60 -0.32 3.75
N VAL A 127 16.87 -0.29 4.13
CA VAL A 127 17.56 -1.35 4.89
C VAL A 127 18.36 -0.70 5.99
N ASP A 128 18.34 -1.30 7.17
CA ASP A 128 19.17 -0.92 8.31
C ASP A 128 19.71 -2.18 8.99
N GLY A 129 20.88 -2.13 9.62
CA GLY A 129 21.43 -3.28 10.34
C GLY A 129 22.92 -3.24 10.66
N GLY A 130 23.30 -4.14 11.56
CA GLY A 130 24.67 -4.27 12.06
C GLY A 130 25.02 -3.27 13.15
N ILE A 131 26.26 -3.39 13.66
CA ILE A 131 26.79 -2.51 14.71
C ILE A 131 28.15 -1.97 14.25
N GLN A 132 29.08 -2.88 13.93
CA GLN A 132 30.44 -2.59 13.51
C GLN A 132 30.95 -3.69 12.55
N PRO A 133 31.92 -3.38 11.66
CA PRO A 133 32.43 -4.33 10.66
C PRO A 133 33.02 -5.62 11.22
N ASN A 134 33.55 -5.58 12.45
CA ASN A 134 34.17 -6.73 13.12
C ASN A 134 33.17 -7.50 14.04
N VAL A 135 31.87 -7.23 13.98
CA VAL A 135 30.84 -7.89 14.75
C VAL A 135 29.84 -8.54 13.81
N VAL A 136 29.56 -9.84 14.01
CA VAL A 136 28.45 -10.54 13.36
C VAL A 136 27.15 -9.81 13.70
N ALA A 137 26.40 -9.38 12.71
CA ALA A 137 25.24 -8.50 12.88
C ALA A 137 24.10 -9.17 13.69
N PRO A 138 23.79 -8.69 14.90
CA PRO A 138 22.73 -9.28 15.70
C PRO A 138 21.31 -8.81 15.33
N HIS A 139 21.19 -7.77 14.52
CA HIS A 139 19.92 -7.19 14.11
C HIS A 139 20.02 -6.59 12.72
N SER A 140 18.95 -6.74 11.95
CA SER A 140 18.73 -5.97 10.71
C SER A 140 17.24 -5.82 10.42
N SER A 141 16.90 -4.82 9.62
CA SER A 141 15.51 -4.60 9.21
C SER A 141 15.42 -4.01 7.81
N ALA A 142 14.25 -4.20 7.19
CA ALA A 142 13.92 -3.61 5.89
C ALA A 142 12.47 -3.15 5.86
N VAL A 143 12.20 -2.07 5.13
CA VAL A 143 10.83 -1.62 4.84
C VAL A 143 10.51 -1.86 3.38
N VAL A 144 9.36 -2.48 3.14
CA VAL A 144 8.91 -2.97 1.84
C VAL A 144 7.64 -2.25 1.43
N ASP A 145 7.62 -1.65 0.24
CA ASP A 145 6.43 -1.13 -0.44
C ASP A 145 5.92 -2.17 -1.44
N VAL A 146 4.62 -2.44 -1.38
CA VAL A 146 3.96 -3.39 -2.26
C VAL A 146 2.84 -2.70 -3.02
N ARG A 147 2.76 -2.92 -4.34
CA ARG A 147 1.66 -2.43 -5.18
C ARG A 147 1.01 -3.59 -5.91
N VAL A 148 -0.31 -3.67 -5.84
CA VAL A 148 -1.10 -4.78 -6.41
C VAL A 148 -2.28 -4.28 -7.21
N PRO A 149 -2.60 -4.88 -8.37
CA PRO A 149 -3.67 -4.41 -9.24
C PRO A 149 -5.07 -4.80 -8.74
N THR A 150 -5.18 -5.92 -8.01
CA THR A 150 -6.46 -6.47 -7.54
C THR A 150 -6.41 -6.84 -6.06
N ILE A 151 -7.58 -6.94 -5.44
CA ILE A 151 -7.72 -7.42 -4.05
C ILE A 151 -7.21 -8.86 -3.93
N ALA A 152 -7.50 -9.71 -4.92
CA ALA A 152 -7.03 -11.10 -4.94
C ALA A 152 -5.50 -11.20 -4.96
N ALA A 153 -4.84 -10.40 -5.83
CA ALA A 153 -3.39 -10.33 -5.87
C ALA A 153 -2.81 -9.77 -4.55
N GLY A 154 -3.51 -8.83 -3.92
CA GLY A 154 -3.12 -8.31 -2.60
C GLY A 154 -3.11 -9.39 -1.53
N ASN A 155 -4.18 -10.16 -1.42
CA ASN A 155 -4.28 -11.26 -0.45
C ASN A 155 -3.22 -12.35 -0.71
N GLU A 156 -2.98 -12.69 -1.99
CA GLU A 156 -1.95 -13.65 -2.39
C GLU A 156 -0.56 -13.20 -1.95
N ILE A 157 -0.17 -11.97 -2.29
CA ILE A 157 1.17 -11.44 -1.97
C ILE A 157 1.35 -11.26 -0.47
N GLU A 158 0.34 -10.78 0.25
CA GLU A 158 0.37 -10.66 1.71
C GLU A 158 0.60 -12.03 2.36
N TYR A 159 -0.12 -13.06 1.91
CA TYR A 159 0.07 -14.43 2.38
C TYR A 159 1.49 -14.94 2.12
N ILE A 160 2.02 -14.76 0.89
CA ILE A 160 3.37 -15.21 0.51
C ILE A 160 4.44 -14.50 1.35
N ILE A 161 4.31 -13.19 1.55
CA ILE A 161 5.27 -12.41 2.34
C ILE A 161 5.30 -12.92 3.79
N HIS A 162 4.14 -13.14 4.41
CA HIS A 162 4.07 -13.64 5.79
C HIS A 162 4.51 -15.12 5.92
N ALA A 163 4.50 -15.89 4.83
CA ALA A 163 4.96 -17.27 4.80
C ALA A 163 6.49 -17.40 4.57
N ILE A 164 7.22 -16.30 4.43
CA ILE A 164 8.69 -16.35 4.29
C ILE A 164 9.29 -16.83 5.61
N GLU A 165 10.03 -17.91 5.53
CA GLU A 165 10.77 -18.47 6.66
C GLU A 165 12.26 -18.17 6.57
N ALA A 166 12.89 -18.07 7.75
CA ALA A 166 14.34 -17.90 7.87
C ALA A 166 15.08 -19.16 7.39
N THR A 167 16.21 -18.93 6.71
CA THR A 167 17.09 -19.99 6.19
C THR A 167 18.42 -20.07 6.91
N THR A 168 18.89 -18.97 7.49
CA THR A 168 20.11 -18.93 8.28
C THR A 168 19.87 -19.55 9.66
N PRO A 169 20.69 -20.51 10.13
CA PRO A 169 20.54 -21.09 11.46
C PRO A 169 20.62 -20.04 12.58
N ASN A 170 19.87 -20.28 13.66
CA ASN A 170 19.90 -19.45 14.87
C ASN A 170 19.50 -17.98 14.69
N VAL A 171 18.81 -17.64 13.60
CA VAL A 171 18.16 -16.34 13.43
C VAL A 171 16.65 -16.48 13.64
N ARG A 172 16.01 -15.38 14.04
CA ARG A 172 14.55 -15.25 14.11
C ARG A 172 14.10 -14.17 13.15
N LEU A 173 13.22 -14.53 12.23
CA LEU A 173 12.57 -13.62 11.32
C LEU A 173 11.21 -13.19 11.89
N HIS A 174 10.91 -11.89 11.78
CA HIS A 174 9.61 -11.31 12.09
C HIS A 174 9.18 -10.40 10.95
N ILE A 175 7.98 -10.63 10.43
CA ILE A 175 7.40 -9.82 9.36
C ILE A 175 6.07 -9.27 9.84
N GLU A 176 5.93 -7.96 9.82
CA GLU A 176 4.69 -7.26 10.12
C GLU A 176 4.27 -6.35 8.99
N GLY A 177 2.99 -6.06 8.90
CA GLY A 177 2.43 -5.23 7.84
C GLY A 177 1.28 -5.90 7.11
N SER A 178 0.71 -5.20 6.16
CA SER A 178 -0.42 -5.69 5.35
C SER A 178 -0.65 -4.82 4.11
N ILE A 179 -1.58 -5.23 3.26
CA ILE A 179 -2.15 -4.38 2.20
C ILE A 179 -3.16 -3.41 2.87
N GLY A 180 -2.66 -2.29 3.36
CA GLY A 180 -3.44 -1.30 4.11
C GLY A 180 -4.48 -0.53 3.28
N ARG A 181 -4.22 -0.36 1.98
CA ARG A 181 -5.14 0.27 1.03
C ARG A 181 -5.44 -0.70 -0.10
N PRO A 182 -6.68 -1.22 -0.19
CA PRO A 182 -7.05 -2.13 -1.27
C PRO A 182 -7.03 -1.44 -2.64
N SER A 183 -6.91 -2.21 -3.70
CA SER A 183 -6.98 -1.72 -5.08
C SER A 183 -8.40 -1.25 -5.41
N MET A 184 -8.48 -0.22 -6.24
CA MET A 184 -9.69 0.14 -6.98
C MET A 184 -9.62 -0.54 -8.34
N GLU A 185 -10.41 -1.59 -8.50
CA GLU A 185 -10.38 -2.40 -9.72
C GLU A 185 -11.22 -1.79 -10.83
N HIS A 186 -10.82 -2.03 -12.08
CA HIS A 186 -11.55 -1.62 -13.27
C HIS A 186 -12.76 -2.54 -13.51
N THR A 187 -13.79 -2.41 -12.67
CA THR A 187 -15.00 -3.22 -12.75
C THR A 187 -15.94 -2.78 -13.88
N PRO A 188 -16.88 -3.65 -14.34
CA PRO A 188 -17.93 -3.25 -15.27
C PRO A 188 -18.76 -2.06 -14.76
N ARG A 189 -18.99 -1.94 -13.44
CA ARG A 189 -19.67 -0.79 -12.83
C ARG A 189 -18.87 0.51 -13.01
N ASN A 190 -17.55 0.49 -12.80
CA ASN A 190 -16.70 1.66 -13.02
C ASN A 190 -16.70 2.07 -14.50
N ARG A 191 -16.62 1.11 -15.42
CA ARG A 191 -16.70 1.39 -16.87
C ARG A 191 -18.02 2.03 -17.26
N LYS A 192 -19.15 1.49 -16.76
CA LYS A 192 -20.48 2.05 -17.02
C LYS A 192 -20.60 3.48 -16.48
N LEU A 193 -20.03 3.77 -15.31
CA LEU A 193 -20.05 5.14 -14.76
C LEU A 193 -19.21 6.11 -15.60
N TRP A 194 -18.12 5.64 -16.20
CA TRP A 194 -17.26 6.45 -17.07
C TRP A 194 -17.88 6.77 -18.44
N GLN A 195 -18.78 5.94 -18.93
CA GLN A 195 -19.43 6.11 -20.24
C GLN A 195 -20.62 7.09 -20.20
N HIS A 196 -21.00 7.57 -19.04
CA HIS A 196 -22.02 8.59 -18.81
C HIS A 196 -21.42 9.95 -18.50
#